data_11abd39321891cefb9f5b310bb0379bb
#
_entry.id   11abd39321891cefb9f5b310bb0379bb
#
_cell.length_a   1.000
_cell.length_b   1.000
_cell.length_c   1.000
_cell.angle_alpha   90.00
_cell.angle_beta   90.00
_cell.angle_gamma   90.00
#
_symmetry.space_group_name_H-M   'P 1'
#
loop_
_entity.id
_entity.type
_entity.pdbx_description
1 polymer ?
#
loop_
_entity_poly.entity_id
_entity_poly.type
_entity_poly.pdbx_seq_one_letter_code
_entity_poly.pdbx_strand_id
1 'polypeptide(L)'
;VIQIHLMVLPEIKEIEQRRIQMDFTIRSFVNTINNLGDKEEKDQLSAAWLNQVEREKIPNPSYFKIKQIFDFLEREENKNQITAEELCVPHKKYKKISKSKTTMEFCKLGTNILDVYNIMTKYGISQMPVLENGYCLGMITKKTVLDLTLDGNLAKIYVNKKILEQDYSTVNVQAPLNYIRRIMNYFDYALVENEGIIHGILVKDDLINELK
;
A
#
# COMPACT_ATOMS: atom_id res chain seq x y z
N VAL A 1 -26.00 6.72 21.46
CA VAL A 1 -26.27 5.45 20.75
C VAL A 1 -26.24 5.80 19.27
N ILE A 2 -25.07 5.62 18.63
CA ILE A 2 -24.77 6.10 17.28
C ILE A 2 -25.06 4.96 16.30
N GLN A 3 -25.83 5.27 15.30
CA GLN A 3 -26.12 4.65 14.02
C GLN A 3 -25.01 3.73 13.45
N ILE A 4 -24.86 2.53 14.00
CA ILE A 4 -24.05 1.44 13.41
C ILE A 4 -24.89 0.59 12.43
N HIS A 5 -26.17 0.91 12.27
CA HIS A 5 -27.19 0.04 11.67
C HIS A 5 -27.25 0.01 10.14
N LEU A 6 -26.50 0.84 9.41
CA LEU A 6 -26.65 0.93 7.93
C LEU A 6 -25.49 0.38 7.09
N MET A 7 -24.36 -0.01 7.69
CA MET A 7 -23.19 -0.47 6.94
C MET A 7 -23.04 -2.00 6.83
N VAL A 8 -23.84 -2.78 7.55
CA VAL A 8 -23.61 -4.24 7.70
C VAL A 8 -24.20 -5.07 6.54
N LEU A 9 -25.27 -4.63 5.92
CA LEU A 9 -26.01 -5.45 4.93
C LEU A 9 -25.31 -5.69 3.59
N PRO A 10 -24.60 -4.72 2.98
CA PRO A 10 -23.82 -4.98 1.76
C PRO A 10 -22.67 -5.95 1.97
N GLU A 11 -22.02 -5.87 3.13
CA GLU A 11 -20.86 -6.68 3.50
C GLU A 11 -21.21 -8.16 3.71
N ILE A 12 -22.41 -8.47 4.21
CA ILE A 12 -22.84 -9.86 4.45
C ILE A 12 -22.98 -10.64 3.14
N LYS A 13 -23.53 -10.04 2.09
CA LYS A 13 -23.64 -10.65 0.75
C LYS A 13 -22.26 -10.94 0.13
N GLU A 14 -21.31 -10.12 0.44
CA GLU A 14 -19.94 -10.26 -0.02
C GLU A 14 -19.25 -11.49 0.60
N ILE A 15 -19.59 -11.87 1.84
CA ILE A 15 -19.01 -13.03 2.54
C ILE A 15 -19.19 -14.32 1.73
N GLU A 16 -20.42 -14.61 1.30
CA GLU A 16 -20.71 -15.81 0.53
C GLU A 16 -19.95 -15.85 -0.79
N GLN A 17 -19.95 -14.74 -1.52
CA GLN A 17 -19.28 -14.62 -2.81
C GLN A 17 -17.78 -14.84 -2.69
N ARG A 18 -17.13 -14.16 -1.74
CA ARG A 18 -15.69 -14.26 -1.51
C ARG A 18 -15.29 -15.66 -1.02
N ARG A 19 -16.08 -16.27 -0.11
CA ARG A 19 -15.86 -17.64 0.35
C ARG A 19 -15.89 -18.65 -0.80
N ILE A 20 -16.88 -18.53 -1.69
CA ILE A 20 -17.03 -19.42 -2.87
C ILE A 20 -15.87 -19.22 -3.85
N GLN A 21 -15.46 -17.96 -4.11
CA GLN A 21 -14.30 -17.66 -4.97
C GLN A 21 -13.00 -18.30 -4.47
N MET A 22 -12.88 -18.49 -3.16
CA MET A 22 -11.73 -19.16 -2.53
C MET A 22 -11.91 -20.68 -2.40
N ASP A 23 -12.96 -21.28 -3.00
CA ASP A 23 -13.28 -22.70 -2.96
C ASP A 23 -13.53 -23.27 -1.56
N PHE A 24 -14.02 -22.44 -0.63
CA PHE A 24 -14.39 -22.87 0.70
C PHE A 24 -15.85 -23.31 0.79
N THR A 25 -16.09 -24.51 1.34
CA THR A 25 -17.42 -24.86 1.88
C THR A 25 -17.65 -24.10 3.19
N ILE A 26 -18.91 -23.91 3.60
CA ILE A 26 -19.23 -23.27 4.90
C ILE A 26 -18.50 -23.96 6.05
N ARG A 27 -18.45 -25.29 6.04
CA ARG A 27 -17.84 -26.08 7.12
C ARG A 27 -16.31 -25.95 7.13
N SER A 28 -15.66 -26.05 5.97
CA SER A 28 -14.20 -25.90 5.88
C SER A 28 -13.78 -24.49 6.25
N PHE A 29 -14.51 -23.47 5.79
CA PHE A 29 -14.27 -22.07 6.09
C PHE A 29 -14.31 -21.77 7.60
N VAL A 30 -15.38 -22.17 8.27
CA VAL A 30 -15.55 -21.99 9.72
C VAL A 30 -14.45 -22.73 10.51
N ASN A 31 -14.13 -23.97 10.13
CA ASN A 31 -13.07 -24.72 10.80
C ASN A 31 -11.71 -24.04 10.66
N THR A 32 -11.40 -23.52 9.46
CA THR A 32 -10.13 -22.81 9.23
C THR A 32 -10.05 -21.55 10.09
N ILE A 33 -11.10 -20.73 10.15
CA ILE A 33 -11.12 -19.51 10.98
C ILE A 33 -10.97 -19.86 12.47
N ASN A 34 -11.67 -20.88 12.96
CA ASN A 34 -11.60 -21.26 14.36
C ASN A 34 -10.22 -21.78 14.77
N ASN A 35 -9.48 -22.40 13.84
CA ASN A 35 -8.12 -22.94 14.09
C ASN A 35 -7.02 -21.86 14.04
N LEU A 36 -7.32 -20.62 13.69
CA LEU A 36 -6.33 -19.54 13.56
C LEU A 36 -5.95 -18.83 14.87
N GLY A 37 -6.35 -19.31 16.02
CA GLY A 37 -5.97 -18.72 17.31
C GLY A 37 -6.64 -19.39 18.50
N ASP A 38 -6.10 -19.10 19.70
CA ASP A 38 -6.67 -19.49 20.98
C ASP A 38 -7.93 -18.66 21.26
N LYS A 39 -9.08 -19.16 20.83
CA LYS A 39 -10.37 -18.50 21.02
C LYS A 39 -11.13 -19.14 22.16
N GLU A 40 -11.73 -18.31 23.00
CA GLU A 40 -12.72 -18.81 23.94
C GLU A 40 -13.90 -19.44 23.16
N GLU A 41 -14.51 -20.48 23.70
CA GLU A 41 -15.60 -21.24 23.06
C GLU A 41 -16.75 -20.34 22.59
N LYS A 42 -17.05 -19.25 23.33
CA LYS A 42 -18.09 -18.26 22.99
C LYS A 42 -17.80 -17.45 21.70
N ASP A 43 -16.53 -17.37 21.31
CA ASP A 43 -16.09 -16.57 20.16
C ASP A 43 -15.92 -17.45 18.89
N GLN A 44 -16.13 -18.75 19.01
CA GLN A 44 -16.07 -19.66 17.87
C GLN A 44 -17.26 -19.46 16.93
N LEU A 45 -16.97 -19.60 15.64
CA LEU A 45 -18.00 -19.62 14.60
C LEU A 45 -18.60 -21.02 14.52
N SER A 46 -19.89 -21.11 14.17
CA SER A 46 -20.51 -22.38 13.78
C SER A 46 -21.00 -22.32 12.33
N ALA A 47 -20.93 -23.46 11.64
CA ALA A 47 -21.42 -23.56 10.26
C ALA A 47 -22.92 -23.23 10.16
N ALA A 48 -23.70 -23.59 11.16
CA ALA A 48 -25.12 -23.26 11.22
C ALA A 48 -25.35 -21.74 11.34
N TRP A 49 -24.57 -21.07 12.19
CA TRP A 49 -24.64 -19.60 12.34
C TRP A 49 -24.23 -18.89 11.04
N LEU A 50 -23.11 -19.27 10.42
CA LEU A 50 -22.66 -18.66 9.16
C LEU A 50 -23.67 -18.85 8.04
N ASN A 51 -24.25 -20.05 7.89
CA ASN A 51 -25.30 -20.31 6.90
C ASN A 51 -26.55 -19.44 7.12
N GLN A 52 -26.89 -19.14 8.38
CA GLN A 52 -28.00 -18.22 8.68
C GLN A 52 -27.65 -16.77 8.36
N VAL A 53 -26.40 -16.36 8.58
CA VAL A 53 -25.89 -15.03 8.22
C VAL A 53 -25.91 -14.87 6.69
N GLU A 54 -25.32 -15.78 5.93
CA GLU A 54 -25.31 -15.73 4.45
C GLU A 54 -26.72 -15.70 3.85
N ARG A 55 -27.68 -16.35 4.49
CA ARG A 55 -29.10 -16.31 4.10
C ARG A 55 -29.89 -15.13 4.64
N GLU A 56 -29.23 -14.14 5.23
CA GLU A 56 -29.84 -12.95 5.82
C GLU A 56 -30.93 -13.25 6.88
N LYS A 57 -30.85 -14.43 7.55
CA LYS A 57 -31.82 -14.84 8.57
C LYS A 57 -31.52 -14.27 9.95
N ILE A 58 -30.34 -13.72 10.17
CA ILE A 58 -29.94 -13.03 11.38
C ILE A 58 -29.88 -11.53 11.10
N PRO A 59 -30.82 -10.74 11.59
CA PRO A 59 -30.90 -9.30 11.26
C PRO A 59 -29.76 -8.47 11.84
N ASN A 60 -29.15 -8.93 12.95
CA ASN A 60 -28.05 -8.25 13.63
C ASN A 60 -26.98 -9.27 14.04
N PRO A 61 -26.16 -9.76 13.12
CA PRO A 61 -25.08 -10.67 13.47
C PRO A 61 -24.03 -9.99 14.35
N SER A 62 -23.35 -10.78 15.19
CA SER A 62 -22.27 -10.27 16.05
C SER A 62 -21.20 -9.57 15.21
N TYR A 63 -20.99 -8.29 15.47
CA TYR A 63 -19.94 -7.49 14.81
C TYR A 63 -18.56 -8.15 14.94
N PHE A 64 -18.23 -8.69 16.11
CA PHE A 64 -16.97 -9.36 16.35
C PHE A 64 -16.78 -10.59 15.45
N LYS A 65 -17.82 -11.41 15.28
CA LYS A 65 -17.79 -12.60 14.40
C LYS A 65 -17.72 -12.21 12.93
N ILE A 66 -18.43 -11.18 12.51
CA ILE A 66 -18.36 -10.65 11.16
C ILE A 66 -16.96 -10.11 10.88
N LYS A 67 -16.39 -9.34 11.79
CA LYS A 67 -15.02 -8.84 11.67
C LYS A 67 -14.01 -9.99 11.52
N GLN A 68 -14.10 -11.05 12.31
CA GLN A 68 -13.23 -12.22 12.18
C GLN A 68 -13.28 -12.85 10.77
N ILE A 69 -14.47 -12.90 10.18
CA ILE A 69 -14.66 -13.42 8.82
C ILE A 69 -13.95 -12.52 7.82
N PHE A 70 -14.15 -11.21 7.88
CA PHE A 70 -13.52 -10.28 6.95
C PHE A 70 -11.99 -10.27 7.11
N ASP A 71 -11.47 -10.25 8.34
CA ASP A 71 -10.03 -10.34 8.60
C ASP A 71 -9.43 -11.62 8.01
N PHE A 72 -10.15 -12.75 8.06
CA PHE A 72 -9.73 -13.99 7.44
C PHE A 72 -9.77 -13.93 5.91
N LEU A 73 -10.89 -13.46 5.33
CA LEU A 73 -11.03 -13.33 3.87
C LEU A 73 -9.93 -12.43 3.30
N GLU A 74 -9.69 -11.30 3.91
CA GLU A 74 -8.66 -10.38 3.50
C GLU A 74 -7.25 -10.99 3.59
N ARG A 75 -6.98 -11.77 4.65
CA ARG A 75 -5.73 -12.50 4.81
C ARG A 75 -5.53 -13.58 3.74
N GLU A 76 -6.57 -14.36 3.42
CA GLU A 76 -6.48 -15.42 2.41
C GLU A 76 -6.32 -14.85 1.00
N GLU A 77 -7.04 -13.78 0.67
CA GLU A 77 -6.87 -13.07 -0.60
C GLU A 77 -5.45 -12.53 -0.78
N ASN A 78 -4.81 -12.14 0.31
CA ASN A 78 -3.47 -11.56 0.29
C ASN A 78 -2.35 -12.61 0.25
N LYS A 79 -2.60 -13.89 0.56
CA LYS A 79 -1.56 -14.94 0.63
C LYS A 79 -0.76 -15.14 -0.66
N ASN A 80 -1.39 -14.92 -1.81
CA ASN A 80 -0.79 -15.14 -3.12
C ASN A 80 -0.67 -13.83 -3.92
N GLN A 81 -0.84 -12.66 -3.28
CA GLN A 81 -0.71 -11.40 -3.96
C GLN A 81 0.75 -10.95 -3.97
N ILE A 82 1.13 -10.35 -5.09
CA ILE A 82 2.41 -9.65 -5.23
C ILE A 82 2.52 -8.59 -4.14
N THR A 83 3.67 -8.53 -3.48
CA THR A 83 3.96 -7.56 -2.42
C THR A 83 4.59 -6.28 -2.96
N ALA A 84 4.63 -5.23 -2.14
CA ALA A 84 5.33 -3.99 -2.48
C ALA A 84 6.82 -4.23 -2.77
N GLU A 85 7.46 -5.17 -2.06
CA GLU A 85 8.85 -5.55 -2.30
C GLU A 85 9.05 -6.15 -3.69
N GLU A 86 8.17 -7.05 -4.10
CA GLU A 86 8.21 -7.69 -5.43
C GLU A 86 7.94 -6.71 -6.57
N LEU A 87 7.00 -5.77 -6.37
CA LEU A 87 6.74 -4.68 -7.33
C LEU A 87 7.91 -3.70 -7.43
N CYS A 88 8.59 -3.42 -6.32
CA CYS A 88 9.75 -2.56 -6.26
C CYS A 88 11.02 -3.18 -6.87
N VAL A 89 10.98 -4.46 -7.29
CA VAL A 89 12.13 -5.10 -7.93
C VAL A 89 12.51 -4.29 -9.18
N PRO A 90 13.81 -3.97 -9.31
CA PRO A 90 14.30 -3.00 -10.28
C PRO A 90 13.82 -3.30 -11.68
N HIS A 91 13.02 -2.44 -12.24
CA HIS A 91 12.73 -2.45 -13.66
C HIS A 91 14.05 -2.56 -14.42
N LYS A 92 14.17 -3.55 -15.31
CA LYS A 92 15.37 -3.78 -16.15
C LYS A 92 15.86 -2.50 -16.85
N LYS A 93 14.97 -1.50 -17.02
CA LYS A 93 15.23 -0.19 -17.58
C LYS A 93 16.19 0.66 -16.74
N TYR A 94 16.20 0.51 -15.40
CA TYR A 94 17.05 1.27 -14.49
C TYR A 94 18.33 0.54 -14.08
N LYS A 95 18.44 -0.78 -14.35
CA LYS A 95 19.64 -1.59 -14.05
C LYS A 95 20.94 -1.08 -14.69
N LYS A 96 20.86 -0.24 -15.74
CA LYS A 96 22.06 0.28 -16.43
C LYS A 96 22.75 1.45 -15.73
N ILE A 97 22.15 2.01 -14.67
CA ILE A 97 22.49 3.35 -14.23
C ILE A 97 23.12 3.37 -12.84
N SER A 98 22.84 2.39 -11.99
CA SER A 98 23.40 2.33 -10.63
C SER A 98 24.28 1.10 -10.46
N LYS A 99 25.53 1.31 -10.02
CA LYS A 99 26.40 0.25 -9.45
C LYS A 99 25.92 -0.21 -8.06
N SER A 100 24.93 0.49 -7.49
CA SER A 100 24.26 0.19 -6.24
C SER A 100 23.07 -0.72 -6.49
N LYS A 101 22.78 -1.63 -5.57
CA LYS A 101 21.61 -2.53 -5.61
C LYS A 101 20.28 -1.79 -5.45
N THR A 102 20.29 -0.51 -5.11
CA THR A 102 19.10 0.34 -4.97
C THR A 102 18.75 0.97 -6.30
N THR A 103 17.54 0.76 -6.76
CA THR A 103 17.03 1.19 -8.07
C THR A 103 16.31 2.53 -8.03
N MET A 104 16.26 3.15 -6.88
CA MET A 104 15.63 4.44 -6.64
C MET A 104 16.70 5.54 -6.59
N GLU A 105 16.53 6.58 -7.42
CA GLU A 105 17.30 7.81 -7.28
C GLU A 105 16.78 8.63 -6.09
N PHE A 106 17.69 9.14 -5.29
CA PHE A 106 17.40 9.98 -4.13
C PHE A 106 18.44 11.09 -3.98
N CYS A 107 18.12 12.13 -3.22
CA CYS A 107 19.07 13.17 -2.85
C CYS A 107 19.14 13.36 -1.34
N LYS A 108 20.01 14.26 -0.89
CA LYS A 108 20.24 14.61 0.52
C LYS A 108 20.02 16.10 0.73
N LEU A 109 19.85 16.51 1.97
CA LEU A 109 19.93 17.94 2.31
C LEU A 109 21.28 18.50 1.84
N GLY A 110 21.27 19.73 1.31
CA GLY A 110 22.46 20.37 0.76
C GLY A 110 22.79 19.97 -0.68
N THR A 111 22.07 19.04 -1.33
CA THR A 111 22.21 18.77 -2.76
C THR A 111 21.79 20.00 -3.56
N ASN A 112 22.53 20.35 -4.62
CA ASN A 112 22.16 21.46 -5.48
C ASN A 112 20.90 21.12 -6.29
N ILE A 113 19.96 22.04 -6.40
CA ILE A 113 18.69 21.81 -7.11
C ILE A 113 18.89 21.58 -8.60
N LEU A 114 19.90 22.20 -9.22
CA LEU A 114 20.24 21.94 -10.62
C LEU A 114 20.65 20.47 -10.83
N ASP A 115 21.39 19.87 -9.87
CA ASP A 115 21.77 18.46 -9.94
C ASP A 115 20.53 17.56 -9.80
N VAL A 116 19.59 17.90 -8.90
CA VAL A 116 18.31 17.19 -8.78
C VAL A 116 17.53 17.27 -10.09
N TYR A 117 17.42 18.45 -10.69
CA TYR A 117 16.78 18.64 -12.00
C TYR A 117 17.42 17.80 -13.11
N ASN A 118 18.74 17.79 -13.18
CA ASN A 118 19.49 17.02 -14.17
C ASN A 118 19.24 15.51 -14.01
N ILE A 119 19.22 15.01 -12.76
CA ILE A 119 18.91 13.61 -12.46
C ILE A 119 17.47 13.29 -12.86
N MET A 120 16.49 14.12 -12.46
CA MET A 120 15.08 13.94 -12.83
C MET A 120 14.88 13.90 -14.34
N THR A 121 15.56 14.79 -15.07
CA THR A 121 15.47 14.87 -16.54
C THR A 121 16.13 13.65 -17.19
N LYS A 122 17.33 13.29 -16.75
CA LYS A 122 18.10 12.16 -17.30
C LYS A 122 17.36 10.84 -17.17
N TYR A 123 16.65 10.63 -16.06
CA TYR A 123 15.96 9.37 -15.77
C TYR A 123 14.46 9.41 -16.02
N GLY A 124 13.92 10.55 -16.40
CA GLY A 124 12.49 10.71 -16.68
C GLY A 124 11.62 10.58 -15.43
N ILE A 125 12.17 10.89 -14.23
CA ILE A 125 11.45 10.81 -12.96
C ILE A 125 10.83 12.16 -12.61
N SER A 126 9.69 12.12 -11.95
CA SER A 126 8.91 13.32 -11.58
C SER A 126 9.00 13.67 -10.11
N GLN A 127 9.45 12.74 -9.28
CA GLN A 127 9.60 12.89 -7.84
C GLN A 127 10.86 12.19 -7.35
N MET A 128 11.50 12.77 -6.35
CA MET A 128 12.74 12.26 -5.77
C MET A 128 12.67 12.40 -4.24
N PRO A 129 12.83 11.30 -3.48
CA PRO A 129 12.89 11.37 -2.03
C PRO A 129 14.20 11.99 -1.57
N VAL A 130 14.12 12.74 -0.50
CA VAL A 130 15.27 13.28 0.22
C VAL A 130 15.51 12.40 1.43
N LEU A 131 16.62 11.68 1.43
CA LEU A 131 16.92 10.69 2.46
C LEU A 131 18.07 11.14 3.36
N GLU A 132 17.92 10.81 4.65
CA GLU A 132 19.00 10.90 5.65
C GLU A 132 19.05 9.58 6.42
N ASN A 133 20.19 8.88 6.36
CA ASN A 133 20.37 7.56 6.97
C ASN A 133 19.31 6.51 6.57
N GLY A 134 18.74 6.61 5.36
CA GLY A 134 17.70 5.73 4.86
C GLY A 134 16.26 6.18 5.16
N TYR A 135 16.07 7.16 6.04
CA TYR A 135 14.76 7.72 6.37
C TYR A 135 14.39 8.85 5.42
N CYS A 136 13.14 8.92 5.03
CA CYS A 136 12.63 10.00 4.19
C CYS A 136 12.39 11.27 5.02
N LEU A 137 13.01 12.37 4.60
CA LEU A 137 12.77 13.69 5.18
C LEU A 137 11.65 14.46 4.46
N GLY A 138 11.27 14.01 3.29
CA GLY A 138 10.28 14.62 2.40
C GLY A 138 10.65 14.39 0.93
N MET A 139 9.83 14.94 0.04
CA MET A 139 9.97 14.76 -1.40
C MET A 139 10.32 16.06 -2.10
N ILE A 140 11.03 15.95 -3.24
CA ILE A 140 11.14 17.01 -4.22
C ILE A 140 10.45 16.52 -5.50
N THR A 141 9.57 17.36 -6.05
CA THR A 141 8.86 17.07 -7.29
C THR A 141 9.37 17.95 -8.42
N LYS A 142 9.07 17.57 -9.66
CA LYS A 142 9.32 18.44 -10.81
C LYS A 142 8.63 19.78 -10.67
N LYS A 143 7.43 19.81 -10.03
CA LYS A 143 6.70 21.04 -9.75
C LYS A 143 7.52 21.94 -8.83
N THR A 144 7.99 21.42 -7.70
CA THR A 144 8.86 22.18 -6.79
C THR A 144 10.08 22.78 -7.50
N VAL A 145 10.74 21.97 -8.35
CA VAL A 145 11.90 22.46 -9.12
C VAL A 145 11.50 23.56 -10.10
N LEU A 146 10.37 23.41 -10.81
CA LEU A 146 9.87 24.44 -11.74
C LEU A 146 9.51 25.74 -11.00
N ASP A 147 8.83 25.66 -9.87
CA ASP A 147 8.49 26.83 -9.06
C ASP A 147 9.76 27.59 -8.62
N LEU A 148 10.80 26.85 -8.22
CA LEU A 148 12.09 27.46 -7.88
C LEU A 148 12.83 28.10 -9.07
N THR A 149 12.55 27.68 -10.32
CA THR A 149 13.13 28.33 -11.51
C THR A 149 12.58 29.74 -11.73
N LEU A 150 11.33 29.97 -11.33
CA LEU A 150 10.69 31.28 -11.46
C LEU A 150 11.27 32.28 -10.47
N ASP A 151 11.76 31.80 -9.33
CA ASP A 151 12.29 32.65 -8.25
C ASP A 151 13.79 32.95 -8.37
N GLY A 152 14.53 32.25 -9.27
CA GLY A 152 15.95 32.54 -9.39
C GLY A 152 16.82 31.50 -10.12
N ASN A 153 18.11 31.60 -9.90
CA ASN A 153 19.12 30.72 -10.49
C ASN A 153 19.24 29.41 -9.68
N LEU A 154 18.77 28.29 -10.25
CA LEU A 154 18.81 26.95 -9.63
C LEU A 154 20.20 26.54 -9.15
N ALA A 155 21.27 27.00 -9.83
CA ALA A 155 22.63 26.69 -9.42
C ALA A 155 23.04 27.26 -8.03
N LYS A 156 22.24 28.20 -7.48
CA LYS A 156 22.46 28.78 -6.17
C LYS A 156 21.48 28.28 -5.11
N ILE A 157 20.56 27.39 -5.47
CA ILE A 157 19.55 26.85 -4.56
C ILE A 157 19.95 25.45 -4.15
N TYR A 158 19.83 25.17 -2.87
CA TYR A 158 20.17 23.87 -2.27
C TYR A 158 18.96 23.25 -1.58
N VAL A 159 18.85 21.92 -1.65
CA VAL A 159 17.84 21.15 -0.95
C VAL A 159 17.90 21.45 0.54
N ASN A 160 16.79 21.92 1.08
CA ASN A 160 16.62 22.21 2.52
C ASN A 160 15.19 21.85 2.94
N LYS A 161 14.93 21.73 4.23
CA LYS A 161 13.64 21.27 4.78
C LYS A 161 12.44 22.13 4.36
N LYS A 162 12.63 23.41 4.00
CA LYS A 162 11.53 24.32 3.68
C LYS A 162 10.92 24.06 2.32
N ILE A 163 11.68 23.47 1.39
CA ILE A 163 11.23 23.18 0.02
C ILE A 163 10.74 21.75 -0.14
N LEU A 164 10.77 20.93 0.93
CA LEU A 164 10.34 19.54 0.86
C LEU A 164 8.83 19.45 0.97
N GLU A 165 8.23 18.70 0.06
CA GLU A 165 6.84 18.29 0.17
C GLU A 165 6.72 17.16 1.20
N GLN A 166 5.72 17.31 2.10
CA GLN A 166 5.45 16.33 3.16
C GLN A 166 4.22 15.47 2.86
N ASP A 167 3.52 15.77 1.77
CA ASP A 167 2.34 15.02 1.34
C ASP A 167 2.76 13.85 0.44
N TYR A 168 3.19 12.76 1.08
CA TYR A 168 3.53 11.50 0.41
C TYR A 168 3.03 10.31 1.22
N SER A 169 2.78 9.22 0.52
CA SER A 169 2.35 7.96 1.13
C SER A 169 3.52 7.00 1.30
N THR A 170 3.44 6.16 2.32
CA THR A 170 4.33 5.01 2.51
C THR A 170 3.53 3.72 2.53
N VAL A 171 4.15 2.63 2.07
CA VAL A 171 3.63 1.27 2.18
C VAL A 171 4.74 0.36 2.69
N ASN A 172 4.37 -0.58 3.55
CA ASN A 172 5.33 -1.57 4.02
C ASN A 172 5.79 -2.50 2.89
N VAL A 173 7.02 -3.00 2.93
CA VAL A 173 7.57 -3.96 1.93
C VAL A 173 6.68 -5.19 1.74
N GLN A 174 5.98 -5.63 2.78
CA GLN A 174 5.06 -6.76 2.76
C GLN A 174 3.62 -6.39 2.40
N ALA A 175 3.36 -5.10 2.05
CA ALA A 175 2.02 -4.68 1.68
C ALA A 175 1.54 -5.39 0.41
N PRO A 176 0.36 -6.04 0.43
CA PRO A 176 -0.16 -6.75 -0.72
C PRO A 176 -0.69 -5.79 -1.80
N LEU A 177 -0.70 -6.25 -3.04
CA LEU A 177 -1.08 -5.47 -4.23
C LEU A 177 -2.43 -4.76 -4.09
N ASN A 178 -3.43 -5.39 -3.50
CA ASN A 178 -4.75 -4.78 -3.30
C ASN A 178 -4.70 -3.57 -2.36
N TYR A 179 -3.88 -3.62 -1.30
CA TYR A 179 -3.65 -2.49 -0.41
C TYR A 179 -2.92 -1.35 -1.15
N ILE A 180 -1.87 -1.68 -1.92
CA ILE A 180 -1.12 -0.71 -2.73
C ILE A 180 -2.05 0.02 -3.70
N ARG A 181 -2.94 -0.71 -4.39
CA ARG A 181 -3.95 -0.12 -5.30
C ARG A 181 -4.86 0.88 -4.61
N ARG A 182 -5.30 0.60 -3.38
CA ARG A 182 -6.12 1.55 -2.60
C ARG A 182 -5.36 2.85 -2.30
N ILE A 183 -4.10 2.75 -1.89
CA ILE A 183 -3.24 3.92 -1.66
C ILE A 183 -3.06 4.73 -2.95
N MET A 184 -2.79 4.06 -4.08
CA MET A 184 -2.59 4.69 -5.37
C MET A 184 -3.85 5.35 -5.98
N ASN A 185 -5.04 5.13 -5.40
CA ASN A 185 -6.23 5.90 -5.77
C ASN A 185 -6.15 7.36 -5.28
N TYR A 186 -5.40 7.60 -4.21
CA TYR A 186 -5.26 8.92 -3.59
C TYR A 186 -3.90 9.57 -3.85
N PHE A 187 -2.87 8.76 -4.16
CA PHE A 187 -1.51 9.23 -4.37
C PHE A 187 -0.99 8.75 -5.72
N ASP A 188 -0.15 9.55 -6.37
CA ASP A 188 0.47 9.19 -7.66
C ASP A 188 1.66 8.24 -7.48
N TYR A 189 2.20 8.18 -6.27
CA TYR A 189 3.31 7.32 -5.87
C TYR A 189 3.22 6.96 -4.39
N ALA A 190 3.94 5.92 -3.98
CA ALA A 190 4.17 5.57 -2.58
C ALA A 190 5.62 5.12 -2.38
N LEU A 191 6.21 5.53 -1.28
CA LEU A 191 7.52 5.02 -0.86
C LEU A 191 7.33 3.63 -0.23
N VAL A 192 8.15 2.68 -0.61
CA VAL A 192 8.19 1.35 0.01
C VAL A 192 9.18 1.37 1.15
N GLU A 193 8.73 1.02 2.35
CA GLU A 193 9.55 1.10 3.56
C GLU A 193 9.47 -0.18 4.39
N ASN A 194 10.53 -0.41 5.19
CA ASN A 194 10.54 -1.38 6.26
C ASN A 194 11.16 -0.72 7.50
N GLU A 195 10.43 -0.69 8.60
CA GLU A 195 10.85 -0.03 9.86
C GLU A 195 11.32 1.42 9.66
N GLY A 196 10.66 2.15 8.74
CA GLY A 196 10.98 3.53 8.38
C GLY A 196 12.13 3.70 7.39
N ILE A 197 12.89 2.65 7.10
CA ILE A 197 13.94 2.67 6.08
C ILE A 197 13.30 2.52 4.69
N ILE A 198 13.63 3.44 3.80
CA ILE A 198 13.10 3.44 2.44
C ILE A 198 13.86 2.45 1.56
N HIS A 199 13.12 1.53 0.97
CA HIS A 199 13.60 0.50 0.04
C HIS A 199 13.38 0.87 -1.42
N GLY A 200 12.34 1.66 -1.71
CA GLY A 200 12.03 2.03 -3.08
C GLY A 200 10.85 2.98 -3.19
N ILE A 201 10.42 3.21 -4.42
CA ILE A 201 9.24 3.99 -4.77
C ILE A 201 8.41 3.21 -5.78
N LEU A 202 7.11 3.18 -5.59
CA LEU A 202 6.13 2.65 -6.52
C LEU A 202 5.37 3.81 -7.17
N VAL A 203 5.11 3.72 -8.45
CA VAL A 203 4.27 4.63 -9.22
C VAL A 203 3.09 3.87 -9.84
N LYS A 204 2.05 4.59 -10.27
CA LYS A 204 0.86 3.96 -10.89
C LYS A 204 1.19 3.07 -12.08
N ASP A 205 2.21 3.41 -12.86
CA ASP A 205 2.64 2.61 -14.01
C ASP A 205 3.15 1.21 -13.62
N ASP A 206 3.71 1.06 -12.41
CA ASP A 206 4.16 -0.25 -11.91
C ASP A 206 2.99 -1.20 -11.72
N LEU A 207 1.82 -0.68 -11.30
CA LEU A 207 0.60 -1.48 -11.13
C LEU A 207 -0.03 -1.91 -12.46
N ILE A 208 0.13 -1.14 -13.53
CA ILE A 208 -0.43 -1.45 -14.85
C ILE A 208 0.31 -2.63 -15.49
N ASN A 209 1.60 -2.77 -15.24
CA ASN A 209 2.41 -3.84 -15.79
C ASN A 209 2.06 -5.22 -15.21
N GLU A 210 1.47 -5.27 -14.03
CA GLU A 210 0.99 -6.50 -13.37
C GLU A 210 -0.40 -6.95 -13.85
N LEU A 211 -1.06 -6.17 -14.72
CA LEU A 211 -2.35 -6.51 -15.31
C LEU A 211 -2.23 -7.22 -16.67
N LYS A 212 -1.01 -7.44 -17.16
CA LYS A 212 -0.71 -8.09 -18.45
C LYS A 212 -0.24 -9.51 -18.25
#